data_cfe2850affb45eca268a15dc006dd930
#
_entry.id   cfe2850affb45eca268a15dc006dd930
#
_cell.length_a   1.000
_cell.length_b   1.000
_cell.length_c   1.000
_cell.angle_alpha   90.00
_cell.angle_beta   90.00
_cell.angle_gamma   90.00
#
_symmetry.space_group_name_H-M   'P 1'
#
loop_
_entity.id
_entity.type
_entity.pdbx_description
1 polymer ?
#
loop_
_entity_poly.entity_id
_entity_poly.type
_entity_poly.pdbx_seq_one_letter_code
_entity_poly.pdbx_strand_id
1 'polypeptide(L)'
;MRVSSGIAACAIAATLVLPGGPATGAVATTACGSTLSQSDIAELARLSDTSAISGVGGLDRLEDAVARHHRITDILVEHRDLRGLFAIGLDGVEYAAVMPMQRDPAAFANRAYAHAISLELLRRFLDNLHAEFTGGTVEPQWAHYFALAKDCGASRARTAMAGYNAHLTVDLSYSVAAVGSTPDNAPDYFKIVAGIASVGDVIIDRTKAVYQADLGPLWRFYFVGEGLDQLFGAGVATEQLLIAADLAANTVIFTNGLALQDPALAPAIRTEITALWQAGDLAFEALARINAL
;
A
#
# COMPACT_ATOMS: atom_id res chain seq x y z
N MET A 1 0.05 55.09 63.17
CA MET A 1 0.72 54.37 62.08
C MET A 1 -0.36 53.65 61.27
N ARG A 2 -0.69 54.16 60.07
CA ARG A 2 -1.64 53.57 59.14
C ARG A 2 -0.79 53.00 57.97
N VAL A 3 -0.87 51.70 57.77
CA VAL A 3 -0.25 51.03 56.65
C VAL A 3 -1.30 50.86 55.56
N SER A 4 -1.07 51.52 54.42
CA SER A 4 -1.93 51.43 53.24
C SER A 4 -1.39 50.28 52.33
N SER A 5 -2.19 49.25 52.15
CA SER A 5 -1.89 48.17 51.21
C SER A 5 -2.47 48.52 49.84
N GLY A 6 -1.58 48.75 48.86
CA GLY A 6 -1.96 48.93 47.47
C GLY A 6 -2.11 47.57 46.78
N ILE A 7 -3.29 47.28 46.21
CA ILE A 7 -3.54 46.12 45.36
C ILE A 7 -3.27 46.52 43.90
N ALA A 8 -2.25 45.91 43.33
CA ALA A 8 -1.96 46.06 41.89
C ALA A 8 -2.83 45.02 41.14
N ALA A 9 -3.74 45.51 40.29
CA ALA A 9 -4.53 44.71 39.40
C ALA A 9 -3.68 44.34 38.14
N CYS A 10 -3.29 43.09 37.99
CA CYS A 10 -2.70 42.55 36.75
C CYS A 10 -3.85 42.28 35.75
N ALA A 11 -3.92 43.08 34.67
CA ALA A 11 -4.80 42.79 33.54
C ALA A 11 -4.12 41.74 32.65
N ILE A 12 -4.69 40.54 32.65
CA ILE A 12 -4.30 39.47 31.72
C ILE A 12 -5.03 39.73 30.40
N ALA A 13 -4.29 40.15 29.39
CA ALA A 13 -4.79 40.24 28.01
C ALA A 13 -4.86 38.82 27.45
N ALA A 14 -6.05 38.24 27.34
CA ALA A 14 -6.30 36.99 26.64
C ALA A 14 -6.23 37.25 25.12
N THR A 15 -5.14 36.87 24.50
CA THR A 15 -5.03 36.79 23.03
C THR A 15 -5.88 35.61 22.56
N LEU A 16 -7.01 35.89 21.93
CA LEU A 16 -7.81 34.90 21.18
C LEU A 16 -6.97 34.43 19.97
N VAL A 17 -6.38 33.26 20.08
CA VAL A 17 -5.86 32.54 18.92
C VAL A 17 -7.08 31.96 18.18
N LEU A 18 -7.43 32.56 17.06
CA LEU A 18 -8.40 31.98 16.13
C LEU A 18 -7.84 30.65 15.64
N PRO A 19 -8.64 29.56 15.65
CA PRO A 19 -8.23 28.33 15.03
C PRO A 19 -7.99 28.59 13.54
N GLY A 20 -6.74 28.43 13.09
CA GLY A 20 -6.41 28.46 11.68
C GLY A 20 -7.29 27.43 10.96
N GLY A 21 -7.97 27.86 9.90
CA GLY A 21 -8.69 26.94 9.02
C GLY A 21 -7.75 25.83 8.53
N PRO A 22 -8.30 24.70 8.03
CA PRO A 22 -7.47 23.61 7.53
C PRO A 22 -6.49 24.17 6.50
N ALA A 23 -5.20 24.08 6.81
CA ALA A 23 -4.16 24.38 5.84
C ALA A 23 -4.37 23.39 4.69
N THR A 24 -4.84 23.90 3.54
CA THR A 24 -4.78 23.15 2.29
C THR A 24 -3.30 22.95 2.00
N GLY A 25 -2.77 21.79 2.39
CA GLY A 25 -1.38 21.44 2.15
C GLY A 25 -1.12 21.51 0.66
N ALA A 26 -0.14 22.34 0.25
CA ALA A 26 0.28 22.36 -1.14
C ALA A 26 0.76 20.95 -1.52
N VAL A 27 0.23 20.42 -2.63
CA VAL A 27 0.66 19.14 -3.18
C VAL A 27 2.16 19.19 -3.47
N ALA A 28 2.91 18.23 -2.92
CA ALA A 28 4.34 18.16 -3.18
C ALA A 28 4.60 17.83 -4.66
N THR A 29 5.30 18.72 -5.36
CA THR A 29 5.60 18.58 -6.80
C THR A 29 6.75 17.61 -7.08
N THR A 30 7.40 17.09 -6.04
CA THR A 30 8.48 16.10 -6.17
C THR A 30 8.53 15.20 -4.93
N ALA A 31 8.91 13.95 -5.12
CA ALA A 31 9.32 13.02 -4.07
C ALA A 31 10.66 12.40 -4.48
N CYS A 32 11.74 13.16 -4.24
CA CYS A 32 13.15 12.78 -4.44
C CYS A 32 13.57 12.47 -5.89
N GLY A 33 12.73 12.78 -6.85
CA GLY A 33 13.03 12.71 -8.29
C GLY A 33 13.12 14.08 -8.92
N SER A 34 12.88 14.18 -10.23
CA SER A 34 12.66 15.46 -10.90
C SER A 34 11.25 15.99 -10.60
N THR A 35 11.11 17.32 -10.66
CA THR A 35 9.85 17.98 -10.36
C THR A 35 8.76 17.59 -11.37
N LEU A 36 7.61 17.13 -10.87
CA LEU A 36 6.40 16.96 -11.66
C LEU A 36 5.88 18.33 -12.13
N SER A 37 5.51 18.44 -13.39
CA SER A 37 4.84 19.62 -13.90
C SER A 37 3.39 19.69 -13.39
N GLN A 38 2.75 20.86 -13.52
CA GLN A 38 1.33 20.99 -13.16
C GLN A 38 0.43 20.11 -14.04
N SER A 39 0.84 19.86 -15.31
CA SER A 39 0.14 18.93 -16.19
C SER A 39 0.27 17.48 -15.71
N ASP A 40 1.45 17.06 -15.24
CA ASP A 40 1.66 15.71 -14.72
C ASP A 40 0.83 15.49 -13.44
N ILE A 41 0.82 16.48 -12.52
CA ILE A 41 0.00 16.42 -11.31
C ILE A 41 -1.48 16.31 -11.65
N ALA A 42 -1.95 17.11 -12.61
CA ALA A 42 -3.35 17.06 -13.05
C ALA A 42 -3.69 15.72 -13.73
N GLU A 43 -2.76 15.17 -14.53
CA GLU A 43 -2.93 13.86 -15.15
C GLU A 43 -2.93 12.73 -14.12
N LEU A 44 -2.01 12.74 -13.15
CA LEU A 44 -1.99 11.79 -12.03
C LEU A 44 -3.29 11.83 -11.22
N ALA A 45 -3.78 13.02 -10.88
CA ALA A 45 -5.05 13.20 -10.19
C ALA A 45 -6.22 12.64 -11.01
N ARG A 46 -6.27 12.90 -12.32
CA ARG A 46 -7.32 12.40 -13.20
C ARG A 46 -7.28 10.88 -13.38
N LEU A 47 -6.10 10.30 -13.53
CA LEU A 47 -5.92 8.86 -13.72
C LEU A 47 -6.24 8.07 -12.44
N SER A 48 -5.91 8.62 -11.27
CA SER A 48 -6.18 8.00 -9.98
C SER A 48 -7.61 8.19 -9.47
N ASP A 49 -8.44 9.00 -10.14
CA ASP A 49 -9.87 9.14 -9.81
C ASP A 49 -10.62 7.86 -10.15
N THR A 50 -10.90 7.05 -9.15
CA THR A 50 -11.56 5.75 -9.32
C THR A 50 -13.04 5.88 -9.66
N SER A 51 -13.66 7.04 -9.44
CA SER A 51 -15.03 7.31 -9.87
C SER A 51 -15.19 7.33 -11.39
N ALA A 52 -14.09 7.57 -12.10
CA ALA A 52 -14.01 7.60 -13.54
C ALA A 52 -13.67 6.24 -14.19
N ILE A 53 -13.50 5.17 -13.39
CA ILE A 53 -13.27 3.81 -13.91
C ILE A 53 -14.53 3.36 -14.67
N SER A 54 -14.33 2.96 -15.93
CA SER A 54 -15.39 2.62 -16.88
C SER A 54 -15.31 1.17 -17.34
N GLY A 55 -16.40 0.64 -17.91
CA GLY A 55 -16.49 -0.71 -18.44
C GLY A 55 -17.86 -1.35 -18.19
N VAL A 56 -18.26 -2.26 -19.07
CA VAL A 56 -19.57 -2.92 -19.01
C VAL A 56 -19.59 -4.06 -17.99
N GLY A 57 -18.43 -4.70 -17.76
CA GLY A 57 -18.28 -5.84 -16.88
C GLY A 57 -17.13 -5.69 -15.88
N GLY A 58 -16.98 -6.67 -15.00
CA GLY A 58 -15.90 -6.67 -13.99
C GLY A 58 -14.51 -6.67 -14.63
N LEU A 59 -14.32 -7.46 -15.69
CA LEU A 59 -13.03 -7.51 -16.39
C LEU A 59 -12.72 -6.17 -17.09
N ASP A 60 -13.67 -5.60 -17.84
CA ASP A 60 -13.43 -4.33 -18.54
C ASP A 60 -13.06 -3.19 -17.58
N ARG A 61 -13.73 -3.15 -16.41
CA ARG A 61 -13.43 -2.16 -15.37
C ARG A 61 -12.06 -2.39 -14.74
N LEU A 62 -11.65 -3.64 -14.54
CA LEU A 62 -10.32 -3.97 -14.07
C LEU A 62 -9.27 -3.57 -15.10
N GLU A 63 -9.52 -3.84 -16.39
CA GLU A 63 -8.63 -3.45 -17.49
C GLU A 63 -8.45 -1.93 -17.60
N ASP A 64 -9.55 -1.16 -17.45
CA ASP A 64 -9.45 0.31 -17.41
C ASP A 64 -8.65 0.79 -16.21
N ALA A 65 -8.86 0.22 -15.01
CA ALA A 65 -8.11 0.56 -13.80
C ALA A 65 -6.61 0.24 -13.96
N VAL A 66 -6.26 -0.92 -14.50
CA VAL A 66 -4.87 -1.33 -14.76
C VAL A 66 -4.23 -0.43 -15.81
N ALA A 67 -4.93 -0.08 -16.89
CA ALA A 67 -4.39 0.84 -17.90
C ALA A 67 -4.10 2.25 -17.32
N ARG A 68 -4.97 2.74 -16.41
CA ARG A 68 -4.75 3.99 -15.67
C ARG A 68 -3.54 3.88 -14.75
N HIS A 69 -3.45 2.79 -13.99
CA HIS A 69 -2.30 2.53 -13.10
C HIS A 69 -0.99 2.44 -13.88
N HIS A 70 -0.97 1.77 -15.02
CA HIS A 70 0.19 1.70 -15.90
C HIS A 70 0.65 3.10 -16.31
N ARG A 71 -0.27 3.97 -16.76
CA ARG A 71 0.08 5.34 -17.15
C ARG A 71 0.55 6.20 -15.97
N ILE A 72 -0.02 6.03 -14.77
CA ILE A 72 0.46 6.64 -13.53
C ILE A 72 1.90 6.22 -13.26
N THR A 73 2.17 4.92 -13.37
CA THR A 73 3.51 4.35 -13.16
C THR A 73 4.52 4.95 -14.14
N ASP A 74 4.17 5.06 -15.42
CA ASP A 74 5.04 5.68 -16.44
C ASP A 74 5.44 7.11 -16.05
N ILE A 75 4.48 7.95 -15.63
CA ILE A 75 4.73 9.33 -15.23
C ILE A 75 5.70 9.36 -14.03
N LEU A 76 5.42 8.55 -12.99
CA LEU A 76 6.26 8.51 -11.80
C LEU A 76 7.68 7.99 -12.09
N VAL A 77 7.81 7.00 -12.98
CA VAL A 77 9.08 6.44 -13.43
C VAL A 77 9.88 7.46 -14.25
N GLU A 78 9.25 8.18 -15.18
CA GLU A 78 9.90 9.22 -15.99
C GLU A 78 10.55 10.28 -15.11
N HIS A 79 9.87 10.68 -14.04
CA HIS A 79 10.37 11.64 -13.06
C HIS A 79 11.23 11.02 -11.96
N ARG A 80 11.37 9.69 -11.91
CA ARG A 80 11.98 8.95 -10.78
C ARG A 80 11.41 9.37 -9.43
N ASP A 81 10.13 9.72 -9.41
CA ASP A 81 9.40 10.10 -8.21
C ASP A 81 9.21 8.87 -7.32
N LEU A 82 9.69 8.93 -6.08
CA LEU A 82 9.72 7.75 -5.19
C LEU A 82 8.31 7.27 -4.77
N ARG A 83 7.25 8.03 -5.04
CA ARG A 83 5.87 7.54 -4.91
C ARG A 83 5.55 6.44 -5.94
N GLY A 84 6.39 6.26 -6.94
CA GLY A 84 6.33 5.16 -7.91
C GLY A 84 7.00 3.85 -7.46
N LEU A 85 7.66 3.81 -6.28
CA LEU A 85 8.36 2.62 -5.81
C LEU A 85 7.45 1.40 -5.64
N PHE A 86 6.25 1.60 -5.11
CA PHE A 86 5.24 0.54 -5.01
C PHE A 86 4.58 0.31 -6.39
N ALA A 87 4.19 1.41 -7.07
CA ALA A 87 3.46 1.34 -8.34
C ALA A 87 4.18 0.51 -9.40
N ILE A 88 5.50 0.66 -9.55
CA ILE A 88 6.28 -0.07 -10.58
C ILE A 88 6.28 -1.59 -10.38
N GLY A 89 6.30 -2.04 -9.12
CA GLY A 89 6.22 -3.46 -8.80
C GLY A 89 4.82 -4.00 -9.04
N LEU A 90 3.78 -3.28 -8.60
CA LEU A 90 2.38 -3.66 -8.82
C LEU A 90 2.08 -3.73 -10.32
N ASP A 91 2.46 -2.73 -11.11
CA ASP A 91 2.32 -2.73 -12.57
C ASP A 91 3.00 -3.96 -13.21
N GLY A 92 4.19 -4.33 -12.69
CA GLY A 92 4.90 -5.53 -13.15
C GLY A 92 4.11 -6.81 -12.91
N VAL A 93 3.53 -7.01 -11.72
CA VAL A 93 2.72 -8.19 -11.40
C VAL A 93 1.37 -8.17 -12.10
N GLU A 94 0.75 -7.01 -12.27
CA GLU A 94 -0.49 -6.88 -13.06
C GLU A 94 -0.27 -7.40 -14.48
N TYR A 95 0.83 -7.01 -15.11
CA TYR A 95 1.17 -7.44 -16.45
C TYR A 95 1.56 -8.93 -16.54
N ALA A 96 2.43 -9.38 -15.61
CA ALA A 96 3.04 -10.71 -15.70
C ALA A 96 2.13 -11.85 -15.20
N ALA A 97 1.25 -11.59 -14.22
CA ALA A 97 0.43 -12.62 -13.59
C ALA A 97 -1.06 -12.26 -13.54
N VAL A 98 -1.43 -11.09 -12.96
CA VAL A 98 -2.83 -10.81 -12.65
C VAL A 98 -3.68 -10.77 -13.92
N MET A 99 -3.36 -9.92 -14.88
CA MET A 99 -4.17 -9.75 -16.08
C MET A 99 -4.22 -11.00 -16.99
N PRO A 100 -3.13 -11.75 -17.19
CA PRO A 100 -3.22 -13.06 -17.86
C PRO A 100 -4.23 -14.02 -17.21
N MET A 101 -4.22 -14.14 -15.88
CA MET A 101 -5.17 -14.98 -15.17
C MET A 101 -6.61 -14.42 -15.23
N GLN A 102 -6.80 -13.11 -15.09
CA GLN A 102 -8.14 -12.50 -15.14
C GLN A 102 -8.81 -12.65 -16.51
N ARG A 103 -8.02 -12.68 -17.59
CA ARG A 103 -8.50 -12.88 -18.96
C ARG A 103 -8.77 -14.35 -19.29
N ASP A 104 -8.13 -15.28 -18.61
CA ASP A 104 -8.34 -16.73 -18.84
C ASP A 104 -9.72 -17.16 -18.32
N PRO A 105 -10.64 -17.62 -19.20
CA PRO A 105 -11.96 -18.06 -18.80
C PRO A 105 -11.95 -19.30 -17.88
N ALA A 106 -10.87 -20.05 -17.86
CA ALA A 106 -10.71 -21.27 -17.08
C ALA A 106 -9.95 -21.05 -15.76
N ALA A 107 -9.42 -19.84 -15.52
CA ALA A 107 -8.55 -19.60 -14.37
C ALA A 107 -9.28 -19.71 -13.03
N PHE A 108 -10.54 -19.24 -12.94
CA PHE A 108 -11.26 -19.07 -11.69
C PHE A 108 -12.60 -19.81 -11.70
N ALA A 109 -12.97 -20.37 -10.54
CA ALA A 109 -14.28 -20.94 -10.33
C ALA A 109 -15.36 -19.84 -10.28
N ASN A 110 -15.04 -18.70 -9.65
CA ASN A 110 -15.88 -17.52 -9.61
C ASN A 110 -15.14 -16.31 -10.22
N ARG A 111 -15.22 -16.16 -11.53
CA ARG A 111 -14.57 -15.06 -12.26
C ARG A 111 -15.06 -13.68 -11.82
N ALA A 112 -16.35 -13.56 -11.49
CA ALA A 112 -16.89 -12.29 -11.03
C ALA A 112 -16.25 -11.85 -9.71
N TYR A 113 -16.03 -12.79 -8.79
CA TYR A 113 -15.28 -12.55 -7.56
C TYR A 113 -13.82 -12.19 -7.84
N ALA A 114 -13.13 -12.95 -8.69
CA ALA A 114 -11.73 -12.69 -9.01
C ALA A 114 -11.51 -11.29 -9.61
N HIS A 115 -12.38 -10.86 -10.53
CA HIS A 115 -12.36 -9.50 -11.08
C HIS A 115 -12.66 -8.46 -10.00
N ALA A 116 -13.64 -8.70 -9.12
CA ALA A 116 -14.06 -7.75 -8.09
C ALA A 116 -12.96 -7.53 -7.04
N ILE A 117 -12.31 -8.60 -6.54
CA ILE A 117 -11.27 -8.49 -5.51
C ILE A 117 -10.03 -7.78 -6.06
N SER A 118 -9.60 -8.09 -7.29
CA SER A 118 -8.45 -7.45 -7.92
C SER A 118 -8.72 -5.96 -8.21
N LEU A 119 -9.92 -5.63 -8.68
CA LEU A 119 -10.32 -4.24 -8.91
C LEU A 119 -10.40 -3.45 -7.61
N GLU A 120 -11.02 -4.01 -6.56
CA GLU A 120 -11.14 -3.32 -5.27
C GLU A 120 -9.77 -3.07 -4.63
N LEU A 121 -8.86 -4.05 -4.70
CA LEU A 121 -7.52 -3.92 -4.18
C LEU A 121 -6.72 -2.81 -4.90
N LEU A 122 -6.79 -2.75 -6.23
CA LEU A 122 -6.16 -1.69 -7.01
C LEU A 122 -6.80 -0.31 -6.72
N ARG A 123 -8.13 -0.25 -6.62
CA ARG A 123 -8.84 1.00 -6.30
C ARG A 123 -8.38 1.62 -4.99
N ARG A 124 -8.13 0.83 -3.94
CA ARG A 124 -7.64 1.35 -2.65
C ARG A 124 -6.33 2.11 -2.79
N PHE A 125 -5.39 1.57 -3.55
CA PHE A 125 -4.17 2.28 -3.85
C PHE A 125 -4.43 3.57 -4.67
N LEU A 126 -5.24 3.47 -5.73
CA LEU A 126 -5.55 4.62 -6.58
C LEU A 126 -6.28 5.73 -5.81
N ASP A 127 -7.22 5.41 -4.92
CA ASP A 127 -7.93 6.38 -4.08
C ASP A 127 -6.97 7.13 -3.15
N ASN A 128 -6.00 6.43 -2.54
CA ASN A 128 -4.99 7.05 -1.70
C ASN A 128 -4.01 7.91 -2.52
N LEU A 129 -3.65 7.47 -3.71
CA LEU A 129 -2.83 8.25 -4.63
C LEU A 129 -3.56 9.49 -5.12
N HIS A 130 -4.86 9.38 -5.42
CA HIS A 130 -5.71 10.51 -5.75
C HIS A 130 -5.74 11.56 -4.64
N ALA A 131 -5.95 11.10 -3.40
CA ALA A 131 -5.91 11.97 -2.23
C ALA A 131 -4.54 12.66 -2.06
N GLU A 132 -3.44 11.96 -2.28
CA GLU A 132 -2.07 12.52 -2.24
C GLU A 132 -1.88 13.66 -3.26
N PHE A 133 -2.37 13.51 -4.49
CA PHE A 133 -2.20 14.51 -5.56
C PHE A 133 -3.27 15.61 -5.56
N THR A 134 -4.38 15.44 -4.84
CA THR A 134 -5.45 16.46 -4.74
C THR A 134 -5.51 17.16 -3.39
N GLY A 135 -4.67 16.75 -2.42
CA GLY A 135 -4.70 17.28 -1.06
C GLY A 135 -5.88 16.74 -0.24
N GLY A 136 -6.40 15.58 -0.60
CA GLY A 136 -7.44 14.86 0.13
C GLY A 136 -6.90 14.14 1.38
N THR A 137 -7.78 13.37 2.02
CA THR A 137 -7.41 12.56 3.19
C THR A 137 -6.83 11.24 2.74
N VAL A 138 -5.55 11.02 3.00
CA VAL A 138 -4.84 9.77 2.75
C VAL A 138 -4.98 8.86 3.98
N GLU A 139 -5.23 7.56 3.77
CA GLU A 139 -5.27 6.58 4.86
C GLU A 139 -3.91 6.44 5.56
N PRO A 140 -3.87 6.14 6.89
CA PRO A 140 -2.63 6.19 7.68
C PRO A 140 -1.47 5.38 7.12
N GLN A 141 -1.71 4.17 6.61
CA GLN A 141 -0.68 3.30 6.03
C GLN A 141 -0.07 3.89 4.76
N TRP A 142 -0.88 4.53 3.92
CA TRP A 142 -0.43 5.19 2.71
C TRP A 142 0.21 6.55 2.99
N ALA A 143 -0.31 7.30 3.97
CA ALA A 143 0.32 8.54 4.43
C ALA A 143 1.74 8.28 4.92
N HIS A 144 1.97 7.17 5.63
CA HIS A 144 3.30 6.72 6.04
C HIS A 144 4.20 6.42 4.84
N TYR A 145 3.72 5.65 3.86
CA TYR A 145 4.44 5.37 2.61
C TYR A 145 4.83 6.65 1.87
N PHE A 146 3.88 7.58 1.66
CA PHE A 146 4.15 8.82 0.96
C PHE A 146 5.09 9.75 1.74
N ALA A 147 5.07 9.71 3.07
CA ALA A 147 6.02 10.44 3.90
C ALA A 147 7.46 9.91 3.68
N LEU A 148 7.65 8.59 3.69
CA LEU A 148 8.95 7.97 3.37
C LEU A 148 9.40 8.27 1.94
N ALA A 149 8.49 8.23 0.96
CA ALA A 149 8.79 8.57 -0.44
C ALA A 149 9.27 10.03 -0.62
N LYS A 150 8.83 10.93 0.25
CA LYS A 150 9.26 12.35 0.25
C LYS A 150 10.55 12.59 1.05
N ASP A 151 10.99 11.62 1.85
CA ASP A 151 12.27 11.68 2.58
C ASP A 151 13.39 11.11 1.72
N CYS A 152 14.17 11.99 1.10
CA CYS A 152 15.27 11.58 0.23
C CYS A 152 16.44 10.89 0.95
N GLY A 153 16.46 10.93 2.28
CA GLY A 153 17.41 10.20 3.11
C GLY A 153 16.96 8.80 3.48
N ALA A 154 15.67 8.48 3.30
CA ALA A 154 15.14 7.15 3.58
C ALA A 154 15.66 6.10 2.59
N SER A 155 15.84 4.87 3.08
CA SER A 155 16.12 3.73 2.19
C SER A 155 14.97 3.52 1.21
N ARG A 156 15.31 3.42 -0.09
CA ARG A 156 14.31 3.17 -1.14
C ARG A 156 13.67 1.79 -1.00
N ALA A 157 14.45 0.80 -0.56
CA ALA A 157 13.94 -0.54 -0.27
C ALA A 157 12.95 -0.49 0.91
N ARG A 158 13.31 0.20 2.01
CA ARG A 158 12.42 0.44 3.15
C ARG A 158 11.11 1.14 2.73
N THR A 159 11.23 2.16 1.86
CA THR A 159 10.07 2.88 1.34
C THR A 159 9.17 1.95 0.52
N ALA A 160 9.73 1.17 -0.40
CA ALA A 160 8.97 0.21 -1.19
C ALA A 160 8.23 -0.80 -0.28
N MET A 161 8.93 -1.35 0.73
CA MET A 161 8.32 -2.30 1.68
C MET A 161 7.19 -1.70 2.50
N ALA A 162 7.22 -0.39 2.81
CA ALA A 162 6.08 0.28 3.44
C ALA A 162 4.83 0.27 2.55
N GLY A 163 4.99 0.47 1.24
CA GLY A 163 3.90 0.37 0.27
C GLY A 163 3.33 -1.05 0.18
N TYR A 164 4.19 -2.06 0.09
CA TYR A 164 3.74 -3.46 0.06
C TYR A 164 3.04 -3.87 1.35
N ASN A 165 3.54 -3.46 2.51
CA ASN A 165 2.90 -3.72 3.79
C ASN A 165 1.51 -3.05 3.90
N ALA A 166 1.37 -1.82 3.43
CA ALA A 166 0.09 -1.12 3.35
C ALA A 166 -0.91 -1.91 2.48
N HIS A 167 -0.49 -2.28 1.28
CA HIS A 167 -1.33 -2.96 0.29
C HIS A 167 -1.74 -4.38 0.71
N LEU A 168 -0.78 -5.17 1.17
CA LEU A 168 -1.03 -6.59 1.49
C LEU A 168 -1.67 -6.77 2.87
N THR A 169 -1.20 -6.06 3.89
CA THR A 169 -1.72 -6.25 5.25
C THR A 169 -3.06 -5.54 5.46
N VAL A 170 -3.16 -4.30 4.99
CA VAL A 170 -4.36 -3.47 5.23
C VAL A 170 -5.33 -3.58 4.08
N ASP A 171 -4.94 -3.11 2.89
CA ASP A 171 -5.88 -2.98 1.77
C ASP A 171 -6.49 -4.32 1.36
N LEU A 172 -5.70 -5.40 1.33
CA LEU A 172 -6.19 -6.72 0.94
C LEU A 172 -7.21 -7.26 1.93
N SER A 173 -7.00 -7.08 3.25
CA SER A 173 -8.00 -7.44 4.28
C SER A 173 -9.32 -6.69 4.09
N TYR A 174 -9.24 -5.38 3.85
CA TYR A 174 -10.41 -4.55 3.60
C TYR A 174 -11.07 -4.84 2.24
N SER A 175 -10.29 -5.24 1.23
CA SER A 175 -10.82 -5.63 -0.08
C SER A 175 -11.63 -6.93 0.00
N VAL A 176 -11.15 -7.91 0.76
CA VAL A 176 -11.89 -9.16 1.05
C VAL A 176 -13.26 -8.83 1.66
N ALA A 177 -13.30 -7.90 2.62
CA ALA A 177 -14.56 -7.48 3.22
C ALA A 177 -15.47 -6.72 2.24
N ALA A 178 -14.91 -5.76 1.50
CA ALA A 178 -15.66 -4.86 0.63
C ALA A 178 -16.37 -5.58 -0.53
N VAL A 179 -15.76 -6.65 -1.05
CA VAL A 179 -16.38 -7.46 -2.12
C VAL A 179 -17.35 -8.52 -1.61
N GLY A 180 -17.59 -8.58 -0.28
CA GLY A 180 -18.48 -9.57 0.32
C GLY A 180 -17.96 -11.00 0.17
N SER A 181 -16.65 -11.22 0.37
CA SER A 181 -16.04 -12.54 0.26
C SER A 181 -16.69 -13.53 1.22
N THR A 182 -16.76 -14.79 0.80
CA THR A 182 -17.20 -15.93 1.63
C THR A 182 -16.08 -16.97 1.69
N PRO A 183 -16.13 -17.94 2.60
CA PRO A 183 -15.17 -19.05 2.63
C PRO A 183 -15.06 -19.80 1.29
N ASP A 184 -16.12 -19.85 0.50
CA ASP A 184 -16.14 -20.51 -0.82
C ASP A 184 -15.28 -19.78 -1.86
N ASN A 185 -14.90 -18.52 -1.61
CA ASN A 185 -14.03 -17.75 -2.48
C ASN A 185 -12.54 -17.99 -2.20
N ALA A 186 -12.19 -18.69 -1.11
CA ALA A 186 -10.80 -18.95 -0.73
C ALA A 186 -9.96 -19.58 -1.87
N PRO A 187 -10.43 -20.59 -2.64
CA PRO A 187 -9.64 -21.17 -3.73
C PRO A 187 -9.22 -20.14 -4.78
N ASP A 188 -10.13 -19.25 -5.20
CA ASP A 188 -9.84 -18.22 -6.19
C ASP A 188 -8.93 -17.11 -5.62
N TYR A 189 -9.14 -16.72 -4.35
CA TYR A 189 -8.28 -15.79 -3.63
C TYR A 189 -6.83 -16.29 -3.57
N PHE A 190 -6.62 -17.51 -3.06
CA PHE A 190 -5.28 -18.08 -2.94
C PHE A 190 -4.63 -18.36 -4.30
N LYS A 191 -5.41 -18.60 -5.36
CA LYS A 191 -4.89 -18.72 -6.71
C LYS A 191 -4.31 -17.41 -7.24
N ILE A 192 -4.97 -16.28 -6.95
CA ILE A 192 -4.43 -14.95 -7.30
C ILE A 192 -3.12 -14.71 -6.56
N VAL A 193 -3.10 -14.93 -5.24
CA VAL A 193 -1.91 -14.74 -4.40
C VAL A 193 -0.74 -15.60 -4.89
N ALA A 194 -0.97 -16.89 -5.14
CA ALA A 194 0.07 -17.79 -5.66
C ALA A 194 0.58 -17.36 -7.05
N GLY A 195 -0.30 -16.88 -7.91
CA GLY A 195 0.09 -16.31 -9.21
C GLY A 195 1.01 -15.11 -9.08
N ILE A 196 0.70 -14.19 -8.16
CA ILE A 196 1.56 -13.03 -7.86
C ILE A 196 2.91 -13.48 -7.30
N ALA A 197 2.92 -14.40 -6.34
CA ALA A 197 4.15 -14.92 -5.73
C ALA A 197 5.07 -15.58 -6.78
N SER A 198 4.50 -16.25 -7.79
CA SER A 198 5.28 -16.93 -8.84
C SER A 198 6.07 -15.98 -9.76
N VAL A 199 5.78 -14.68 -9.74
CA VAL A 199 6.45 -13.63 -10.54
C VAL A 199 7.11 -12.57 -9.67
N GLY A 200 7.41 -12.87 -8.42
CA GLY A 200 7.99 -11.92 -7.46
C GLY A 200 9.30 -11.28 -7.93
N ASP A 201 10.10 -12.00 -8.73
CA ASP A 201 11.34 -11.47 -9.32
C ASP A 201 11.09 -10.24 -10.21
N VAL A 202 9.93 -10.15 -10.85
CA VAL A 202 9.58 -8.97 -11.68
C VAL A 202 9.55 -7.70 -10.83
N ILE A 203 9.08 -7.79 -9.61
CA ILE A 203 9.05 -6.65 -8.66
C ILE A 203 10.47 -6.23 -8.33
N ILE A 204 11.33 -7.20 -7.94
CA ILE A 204 12.73 -6.96 -7.56
C ILE A 204 13.47 -6.28 -8.70
N ASP A 205 13.41 -6.88 -9.89
CA ASP A 205 14.18 -6.42 -11.05
C ASP A 205 13.73 -5.03 -11.51
N ARG A 206 12.43 -4.77 -11.62
CA ARG A 206 11.91 -3.47 -12.07
C ARG A 206 12.22 -2.37 -11.05
N THR A 207 12.02 -2.63 -9.76
CA THR A 207 12.29 -1.66 -8.69
C THR A 207 13.78 -1.34 -8.62
N LYS A 208 14.65 -2.36 -8.76
CA LYS A 208 16.10 -2.17 -8.79
C LYS A 208 16.56 -1.40 -10.02
N ALA A 209 16.06 -1.75 -11.21
CA ALA A 209 16.46 -1.11 -12.47
C ALA A 209 16.13 0.38 -12.51
N VAL A 210 14.94 0.78 -12.03
CA VAL A 210 14.48 2.18 -12.11
C VAL A 210 14.93 2.98 -10.91
N TYR A 211 14.69 2.47 -9.70
CA TYR A 211 14.87 3.22 -8.46
C TYR A 211 16.15 2.86 -7.70
N GLN A 212 16.90 1.87 -8.16
CA GLN A 212 18.08 1.34 -7.45
C GLN A 212 17.73 0.84 -6.03
N ALA A 213 16.49 0.43 -5.83
CA ALA A 213 16.03 -0.15 -4.59
C ALA A 213 16.23 -1.66 -4.64
N ASP A 214 17.18 -2.18 -3.88
CA ASP A 214 17.42 -3.62 -3.80
C ASP A 214 16.49 -4.24 -2.75
N LEU A 215 15.39 -4.80 -3.20
CA LEU A 215 14.45 -5.52 -2.35
C LEU A 215 14.93 -6.93 -2.00
N GLY A 216 15.94 -7.41 -2.72
CA GLY A 216 16.75 -8.61 -2.56
C GLY A 216 16.18 -9.73 -1.67
N PRO A 217 16.97 -10.20 -0.69
CA PRO A 217 16.59 -11.33 0.16
C PRO A 217 15.29 -11.11 0.97
N LEU A 218 14.96 -9.86 1.30
CA LEU A 218 13.78 -9.55 2.11
C LEU A 218 12.46 -9.64 1.39
N TRP A 219 12.45 -9.33 0.09
CA TRP A 219 11.28 -9.57 -0.72
C TRP A 219 10.95 -11.05 -0.78
N ARG A 220 11.98 -11.89 -0.95
CA ARG A 220 11.85 -13.34 -0.88
C ARG A 220 11.41 -13.79 0.52
N PHE A 221 11.87 -13.11 1.59
CA PHE A 221 11.39 -13.36 2.94
C PHE A 221 9.90 -13.08 3.12
N TYR A 222 9.40 -11.97 2.60
CA TYR A 222 7.98 -11.61 2.72
C TYR A 222 7.07 -12.54 1.93
N PHE A 223 7.50 -12.96 0.73
CA PHE A 223 6.70 -13.79 -0.19
C PHE A 223 7.13 -15.26 -0.25
N VAL A 224 8.37 -15.59 0.06
CA VAL A 224 8.95 -16.93 -0.15
C VAL A 224 9.83 -17.40 1.02
N GLY A 225 10.01 -16.61 2.09
CA GLY A 225 10.65 -17.03 3.35
C GLY A 225 12.17 -17.30 3.33
N GLU A 226 12.93 -16.87 2.31
CA GLU A 226 14.41 -16.97 2.34
C GLU A 226 15.05 -16.23 3.51
N GLY A 227 14.36 -15.30 4.14
CA GLY A 227 14.85 -14.63 5.34
C GLY A 227 14.90 -15.53 6.59
N LEU A 228 14.16 -16.64 6.61
CA LEU A 228 14.35 -17.65 7.66
C LEU A 228 15.72 -18.32 7.56
N ASP A 229 16.23 -18.50 6.35
CA ASP A 229 17.59 -19.01 6.13
C ASP A 229 18.67 -18.04 6.62
N GLN A 230 18.43 -16.73 6.56
CA GLN A 230 19.34 -15.73 7.14
C GLN A 230 19.27 -15.68 8.66
N LEU A 231 18.09 -15.95 9.26
CA LEU A 231 17.93 -15.99 10.71
C LEU A 231 18.38 -17.31 11.36
N PHE A 232 18.23 -18.44 10.65
CA PHE A 232 18.49 -19.77 11.21
C PHE A 232 19.63 -20.53 10.51
N GLY A 233 20.26 -19.96 9.49
CA GLY A 233 21.34 -20.57 8.71
C GLY A 233 20.87 -21.11 7.36
N ALA A 234 21.75 -21.03 6.35
CA ALA A 234 21.44 -21.44 4.98
C ALA A 234 20.98 -22.92 4.91
N GLY A 235 19.82 -23.16 4.33
CA GLY A 235 19.27 -24.49 4.09
C GLY A 235 18.40 -25.07 5.20
N VAL A 236 18.07 -24.29 6.25
CA VAL A 236 17.23 -24.76 7.39
C VAL A 236 15.75 -24.56 7.13
N ALA A 237 15.37 -23.55 6.35
CA ALA A 237 14.01 -23.33 5.94
C ALA A 237 13.82 -23.94 4.55
N THR A 238 13.18 -25.07 4.49
CA THR A 238 12.85 -25.71 3.20
C THR A 238 11.79 -24.87 2.47
N GLU A 239 11.81 -24.89 1.15
CA GLU A 239 10.80 -24.25 0.26
C GLU A 239 9.36 -24.47 0.76
N GLN A 240 9.06 -25.59 1.39
CA GLN A 240 7.76 -25.93 1.96
C GLN A 240 7.38 -25.10 3.21
N LEU A 241 8.34 -24.77 4.08
CA LEU A 241 8.10 -23.88 5.22
C LEU A 241 7.83 -22.43 4.76
N LEU A 242 8.39 -22.05 3.63
CA LEU A 242 8.25 -20.75 3.01
C LEU A 242 6.87 -20.57 2.41
N ILE A 243 6.42 -21.57 1.65
CA ILE A 243 5.05 -21.64 1.12
C ILE A 243 4.04 -21.65 2.29
N ALA A 244 4.36 -22.34 3.39
CA ALA A 244 3.51 -22.37 4.56
C ALA A 244 3.43 -21.02 5.30
N ALA A 245 4.52 -20.24 5.36
CA ALA A 245 4.52 -18.92 5.97
C ALA A 245 3.71 -17.90 5.16
N ASP A 246 3.87 -17.92 3.83
CA ASP A 246 3.06 -17.10 2.92
C ASP A 246 1.58 -17.47 2.99
N LEU A 247 1.28 -18.76 2.95
CA LEU A 247 -0.09 -19.27 3.12
C LEU A 247 -0.68 -18.88 4.48
N ALA A 248 0.12 -18.91 5.55
CA ALA A 248 -0.33 -18.50 6.89
C ALA A 248 -0.66 -17.00 6.94
N ALA A 249 0.22 -16.14 6.39
CA ALA A 249 -0.01 -14.69 6.34
C ALA A 249 -1.29 -14.38 5.54
N ASN A 250 -1.44 -14.95 4.35
CA ASN A 250 -2.61 -14.75 3.50
C ASN A 250 -3.87 -15.36 4.10
N THR A 251 -3.75 -16.43 4.90
CA THR A 251 -4.89 -16.98 5.66
C THR A 251 -5.36 -16.01 6.73
N VAL A 252 -4.46 -15.36 7.47
CA VAL A 252 -4.80 -14.31 8.44
C VAL A 252 -5.49 -13.13 7.75
N ILE A 253 -4.93 -12.64 6.64
CA ILE A 253 -5.49 -11.54 5.85
C ILE A 253 -6.90 -11.87 5.37
N PHE A 254 -7.10 -13.03 4.76
CA PHE A 254 -8.41 -13.46 4.27
C PHE A 254 -9.42 -13.63 5.42
N THR A 255 -9.00 -14.24 6.54
CA THR A 255 -9.84 -14.43 7.72
C THR A 255 -10.24 -13.10 8.35
N ASN A 256 -9.31 -12.15 8.45
CA ASN A 256 -9.59 -10.79 8.92
C ASN A 256 -10.61 -10.10 8.02
N GLY A 257 -10.47 -10.24 6.69
CA GLY A 257 -11.44 -9.70 5.75
C GLY A 257 -12.84 -10.33 5.89
N LEU A 258 -12.93 -11.63 6.14
CA LEU A 258 -14.21 -12.28 6.45
C LEU A 258 -14.81 -11.74 7.76
N ALA A 259 -14.00 -11.63 8.82
CA ALA A 259 -14.45 -11.18 10.14
C ALA A 259 -14.82 -9.68 10.16
N LEU A 260 -14.23 -8.84 9.31
CA LEU A 260 -14.61 -7.44 9.14
C LEU A 260 -16.07 -7.25 8.69
N GLN A 261 -16.69 -8.25 8.08
CA GLN A 261 -18.07 -8.20 7.61
C GLN A 261 -19.08 -8.38 8.78
N ASP A 262 -18.63 -8.87 9.94
CA ASP A 262 -19.45 -8.93 11.15
C ASP A 262 -19.32 -7.61 11.94
N PRO A 263 -20.40 -6.81 12.06
CA PRO A 263 -20.35 -5.55 12.80
C PRO A 263 -19.90 -5.68 14.26
N ALA A 264 -20.12 -6.85 14.89
CA ALA A 264 -19.70 -7.09 16.27
C ALA A 264 -18.19 -7.33 16.40
N LEU A 265 -17.57 -7.94 15.38
CA LEU A 265 -16.14 -8.25 15.33
C LEU A 265 -15.32 -7.13 14.71
N ALA A 266 -15.89 -6.37 13.78
CA ALA A 266 -15.17 -5.37 12.98
C ALA A 266 -14.30 -4.39 13.79
N PRO A 267 -14.68 -3.85 14.95
CA PRO A 267 -13.82 -2.96 15.72
C PRO A 267 -12.54 -3.64 16.21
N ALA A 268 -12.63 -4.88 16.71
CA ALA A 268 -11.47 -5.65 17.16
C ALA A 268 -10.55 -6.02 15.99
N ILE A 269 -11.12 -6.46 14.87
CA ILE A 269 -10.37 -6.83 13.66
C ILE A 269 -9.64 -5.62 13.05
N ARG A 270 -10.24 -4.44 13.01
CA ARG A 270 -9.54 -3.21 12.59
C ARG A 270 -8.32 -2.90 13.45
N THR A 271 -8.45 -3.11 14.77
CA THR A 271 -7.32 -2.95 15.69
C THR A 271 -6.22 -3.98 15.40
N GLU A 272 -6.58 -5.23 15.15
CA GLU A 272 -5.65 -6.30 14.81
C GLU A 272 -4.91 -6.00 13.49
N ILE A 273 -5.62 -5.66 12.42
CA ILE A 273 -5.03 -5.29 11.13
C ILE A 273 -4.02 -4.13 11.31
N THR A 274 -4.41 -3.11 12.09
CA THR A 274 -3.53 -1.98 12.36
C THR A 274 -2.28 -2.43 13.12
N ALA A 275 -2.41 -3.29 14.12
CA ALA A 275 -1.30 -3.82 14.89
C ALA A 275 -0.35 -4.67 14.02
N LEU A 276 -0.88 -5.51 13.13
CA LEU A 276 -0.11 -6.30 12.18
C LEU A 276 0.68 -5.42 11.22
N TRP A 277 0.03 -4.41 10.65
CA TRP A 277 0.69 -3.43 9.79
C TRP A 277 1.83 -2.71 10.52
N GLN A 278 1.58 -2.21 11.74
CA GLN A 278 2.60 -1.52 12.54
C GLN A 278 3.76 -2.45 12.92
N ALA A 279 3.49 -3.70 13.27
CA ALA A 279 4.52 -4.67 13.59
C ALA A 279 5.42 -4.98 12.38
N GLY A 280 4.83 -5.15 11.19
CA GLY A 280 5.56 -5.30 9.94
C GLY A 280 6.43 -4.08 9.63
N ASP A 281 5.87 -2.88 9.81
CA ASP A 281 6.59 -1.64 9.57
C ASP A 281 7.81 -1.47 10.51
N LEU A 282 7.65 -1.77 11.80
CA LEU A 282 8.75 -1.76 12.78
C LEU A 282 9.84 -2.78 12.42
N ALA A 283 9.48 -3.96 11.92
CA ALA A 283 10.45 -4.95 11.46
C ALA A 283 11.26 -4.42 10.27
N PHE A 284 10.61 -3.82 9.27
CA PHE A 284 11.30 -3.21 8.12
C PHE A 284 12.21 -2.04 8.55
N GLU A 285 11.77 -1.23 9.51
CA GLU A 285 12.59 -0.16 10.06
C GLU A 285 13.85 -0.72 10.75
N ALA A 286 13.71 -1.79 11.54
CA ALA A 286 14.84 -2.42 12.19
C ALA A 286 15.86 -2.97 11.18
N LEU A 287 15.38 -3.58 10.10
CA LEU A 287 16.20 -4.13 9.01
C LEU A 287 16.91 -3.02 8.22
N ALA A 288 16.24 -1.91 7.96
CA ALA A 288 16.85 -0.75 7.32
C ALA A 288 18.00 -0.17 8.16
N ARG A 289 17.85 -0.11 9.50
CA ARG A 289 18.91 0.38 10.40
C ARG A 289 20.18 -0.46 10.38
N ILE A 290 20.09 -1.74 10.08
CA ILE A 290 21.26 -2.63 9.95
C ILE A 290 21.72 -2.81 8.50
N ASN A 291 21.23 -1.98 7.58
CA ASN A 291 21.48 -2.04 6.13
C ASN A 291 21.11 -3.40 5.49
N ALA A 292 20.09 -4.05 6.01
CA ALA A 292 19.52 -5.26 5.44
C ALA A 292 18.29 -4.94 4.55
N LEU A 293 17.95 -3.65 4.46
CA LEU A 293 16.93 -3.04 3.58
C LEU A 293 17.42 -1.69 3.04
#